data_fe32c7f6ccc2faf302979bb288bab7d8
#
_entry.id   fe32c7f6ccc2faf302979bb288bab7d8
#
_cell.length_a   1.000
_cell.length_b   1.000
_cell.length_c   1.000
_cell.angle_alpha   90.00
_cell.angle_beta   90.00
_cell.angle_gamma   90.00
#
_symmetry.space_group_name_H-M   'P 1'
#
loop_
_entity.id
_entity.type
_entity.pdbx_description
1 polymer ?
#
loop_
_entity_poly.entity_id
_entity_poly.type
_entity_poly.pdbx_seq_one_letter_code
_entity_poly.pdbx_strand_id
1 'polypeptide(L)'
;MQIELASGPTSLDPLVPASSLRRMLMGYQVSQALHAVAVLGIADLLADGVCGVDELAARTSAHAPTLYRLLRALAIVGVFNESEAQRFSLTPLSQLLQSGAPNSFADLAIYAGRPYRMQAWSGLLHSVATGENAFRHVHGTDAWSIRAHHSDEQAIFNRAMTSLS
;
A
#
# COMPACT_ATOMS: atom_id res chain seq x y z
N MET A 1 -12.72 48.80 -10.20
CA MET A 1 -12.72 47.36 -9.83
C MET A 1 -11.31 46.89 -9.96
N GLN A 2 -10.52 46.99 -8.85
CA GLN A 2 -9.12 46.53 -8.80
C GLN A 2 -9.14 45.01 -8.61
N ILE A 3 -8.51 44.32 -9.53
CA ILE A 3 -8.25 42.87 -9.41
C ILE A 3 -7.02 42.74 -8.50
N GLU A 4 -7.24 42.32 -7.28
CA GLU A 4 -6.19 41.97 -6.33
C GLU A 4 -5.50 40.70 -6.87
N LEU A 5 -4.27 40.85 -7.39
CA LEU A 5 -3.40 39.78 -7.78
C LEU A 5 -3.04 39.00 -6.51
N ALA A 6 -3.60 37.79 -6.39
CA ALA A 6 -3.24 36.86 -5.32
C ALA A 6 -1.71 36.70 -5.29
N SER A 7 -1.13 37.05 -4.16
CA SER A 7 0.28 36.85 -3.83
C SER A 7 0.63 35.38 -4.11
N GLY A 8 1.66 35.18 -4.94
CA GLY A 8 2.18 33.85 -5.27
C GLY A 8 2.59 33.05 -4.02
N PRO A 9 2.88 31.75 -4.17
CA PRO A 9 3.05 30.85 -3.03
C PRO A 9 4.14 31.40 -2.10
N THR A 10 3.72 31.64 -0.86
CA THR A 10 4.61 31.96 0.28
C THR A 10 5.79 31.03 0.25
N SER A 11 7.01 31.54 0.41
CA SER A 11 8.27 30.78 0.42
C SER A 11 8.09 29.55 1.32
N LEU A 12 8.01 28.37 0.71
CA LEU A 12 7.98 27.11 1.44
C LEU A 12 9.27 27.00 2.25
N ASP A 13 9.16 26.61 3.53
CA ASP A 13 10.29 26.23 4.35
C ASP A 13 11.19 25.28 3.52
N PRO A 14 12.47 25.58 3.33
CA PRO A 14 13.37 24.80 2.47
C PRO A 14 13.46 23.31 2.87
N LEU A 15 13.08 22.95 4.09
CA LEU A 15 12.99 21.55 4.54
C LEU A 15 11.74 20.81 4.05
N VAL A 16 10.65 21.53 3.73
CA VAL A 16 9.39 20.92 3.28
C VAL A 16 9.53 20.24 1.92
N PRO A 17 10.16 20.84 0.88
CA PRO A 17 10.35 20.14 -0.39
C PRO A 17 11.22 18.88 -0.26
N ALA A 18 12.31 18.92 0.52
CA ALA A 18 13.18 17.77 0.71
C ALA A 18 12.48 16.61 1.43
N SER A 19 11.73 16.89 2.49
CA SER A 19 10.96 15.88 3.23
C SER A 19 9.83 15.30 2.39
N SER A 20 9.18 16.12 1.56
CA SER A 20 8.13 15.70 0.64
C SER A 20 8.70 14.79 -0.47
N LEU A 21 9.82 15.18 -1.09
CA LEU A 21 10.47 14.36 -2.11
C LEU A 21 10.93 13.02 -1.53
N ARG A 22 11.54 13.01 -0.34
CA ARG A 22 11.93 11.78 0.36
C ARG A 22 10.72 10.86 0.56
N ARG A 23 9.58 11.38 1.00
CA ARG A 23 8.34 10.62 1.19
C ARG A 23 7.83 10.00 -0.11
N MET A 24 7.90 10.75 -1.23
CA MET A 24 7.54 10.23 -2.55
C MET A 24 8.49 9.11 -2.99
N LEU A 25 9.80 9.28 -2.84
CA LEU A 25 10.81 8.27 -3.18
C LEU A 25 10.64 6.98 -2.37
N MET A 26 10.25 7.08 -1.11
CA MET A 26 10.04 5.92 -0.22
C MET A 26 8.61 5.36 -0.27
N GLY A 27 7.71 5.95 -1.06
CA GLY A 27 6.30 5.56 -1.13
C GLY A 27 6.07 4.09 -1.49
N TYR A 28 6.94 3.50 -2.31
CA TYR A 28 6.87 2.07 -2.66
C TYR A 28 7.03 1.15 -1.44
N GLN A 29 7.82 1.55 -0.43
CA GLN A 29 8.00 0.76 0.81
C GLN A 29 6.70 0.72 1.61
N VAL A 30 6.00 1.85 1.73
CA VAL A 30 4.70 1.91 2.39
C VAL A 30 3.68 1.07 1.61
N SER A 31 3.66 1.15 0.28
CA SER A 31 2.77 0.34 -0.55
C SER A 31 3.02 -1.16 -0.35
N GLN A 32 4.28 -1.61 -0.29
CA GLN A 32 4.62 -3.01 -0.02
C GLN A 32 4.29 -3.44 1.41
N ALA A 33 4.45 -2.56 2.38
CA ALA A 33 4.05 -2.81 3.77
C ALA A 33 2.52 -2.98 3.90
N LEU A 34 1.74 -2.13 3.24
CA LEU A 34 0.27 -2.24 3.16
C LEU A 34 -0.16 -3.54 2.47
N HIS A 35 0.51 -3.92 1.37
CA HIS A 35 0.29 -5.20 0.72
C HIS A 35 0.48 -6.37 1.68
N ALA A 36 1.60 -6.40 2.39
CA ALA A 36 1.92 -7.49 3.31
C ALA A 36 0.88 -7.63 4.42
N VAL A 37 0.46 -6.53 5.07
CA VAL A 37 -0.55 -6.60 6.14
C VAL A 37 -1.94 -6.93 5.61
N ALA A 38 -2.28 -6.53 4.38
CA ALA A 38 -3.55 -6.89 3.74
C ALA A 38 -3.57 -8.40 3.38
N VAL A 39 -2.48 -8.94 2.83
CA VAL A 39 -2.36 -10.38 2.55
C VAL A 39 -2.46 -11.21 3.83
N LEU A 40 -1.87 -10.73 4.92
CA LEU A 40 -1.93 -11.40 6.23
C LEU A 40 -3.27 -11.20 6.96
N GLY A 41 -4.16 -10.33 6.46
CA GLY A 41 -5.44 -10.04 7.12
C GLY A 41 -5.30 -9.37 8.48
N ILE A 42 -4.24 -8.60 8.72
CA ILE A 42 -3.96 -8.00 10.04
C ILE A 42 -5.09 -7.11 10.52
N ALA A 43 -5.70 -6.33 9.63
CA ALA A 43 -6.81 -5.44 10.00
C ALA A 43 -8.06 -6.23 10.45
N ASP A 44 -8.33 -7.37 9.84
CA ASP A 44 -9.43 -8.25 10.25
C ASP A 44 -9.14 -8.88 11.62
N LEU A 45 -7.89 -9.27 11.89
CA LEU A 45 -7.48 -9.84 13.17
C LEU A 45 -7.53 -8.83 14.33
N LEU A 46 -7.51 -7.53 14.02
CA LEU A 46 -7.62 -6.42 14.99
C LEU A 46 -9.06 -5.89 15.11
N ALA A 47 -10.04 -6.49 14.42
CA ALA A 47 -11.44 -6.02 14.44
C ALA A 47 -12.05 -6.03 15.85
N ASP A 48 -11.70 -7.04 16.65
CA ASP A 48 -12.22 -7.23 18.01
C ASP A 48 -11.46 -6.41 19.07
N GLY A 49 -10.47 -5.62 18.67
CA GLY A 49 -9.73 -4.74 19.57
C GLY A 49 -8.21 -4.90 19.55
N VAL A 50 -7.58 -4.54 20.66
CA VAL A 50 -6.12 -4.50 20.79
C VAL A 50 -5.52 -5.91 20.89
N CYS A 51 -4.57 -6.23 20.02
CA CYS A 51 -3.90 -7.53 20.00
C CYS A 51 -2.37 -7.39 20.08
N GLY A 52 -1.70 -8.33 20.74
CA GLY A 52 -0.24 -8.39 20.83
C GLY A 52 0.37 -8.97 19.55
N VAL A 53 1.60 -8.54 19.25
CA VAL A 53 2.29 -9.00 18.03
C VAL A 53 2.53 -10.51 18.00
N ASP A 54 2.81 -11.14 19.14
CA ASP A 54 3.03 -12.59 19.19
C ASP A 54 1.76 -13.38 18.84
N GLU A 55 0.60 -12.89 19.29
CA GLU A 55 -0.69 -13.49 18.94
C GLU A 55 -0.99 -13.30 17.44
N LEU A 56 -0.78 -12.09 16.90
CA LEU A 56 -0.92 -11.82 15.46
C LEU A 56 0.00 -12.71 14.64
N ALA A 57 1.25 -12.88 15.06
CA ALA A 57 2.23 -13.73 14.40
C ALA A 57 1.79 -15.20 14.41
N ALA A 58 1.30 -15.70 15.54
CA ALA A 58 0.78 -17.07 15.65
C ALA A 58 -0.41 -17.30 14.72
N ARG A 59 -1.37 -16.36 14.67
CA ARG A 59 -2.57 -16.45 13.81
C ARG A 59 -2.28 -16.36 12.32
N THR A 60 -1.18 -15.71 11.93
CA THR A 60 -0.78 -15.51 10.53
C THR A 60 0.39 -16.42 10.10
N SER A 61 0.93 -17.24 11.01
CA SER A 61 2.17 -18.00 10.80
C SER A 61 3.36 -17.12 10.40
N ALA A 62 3.36 -15.85 10.83
CA ALA A 62 4.41 -14.90 10.54
C ALA A 62 5.53 -14.95 11.59
N HIS A 63 6.74 -14.49 11.22
CA HIS A 63 7.85 -14.35 12.16
C HIS A 63 7.64 -13.10 13.03
N ALA A 64 7.36 -13.28 14.33
CA ALA A 64 6.94 -12.21 15.24
C ALA A 64 7.87 -10.98 15.26
N PRO A 65 9.24 -11.12 15.36
CA PRO A 65 10.11 -9.94 15.32
C PRO A 65 10.05 -9.15 14.01
N THR A 66 9.77 -9.81 12.87
CA THR A 66 9.65 -9.15 11.56
C THR A 66 8.29 -8.50 11.42
N LEU A 67 7.22 -9.17 11.88
CA LEU A 67 5.87 -8.61 11.91
C LEU A 67 5.83 -7.35 12.80
N TYR A 68 6.49 -7.39 13.96
CA TYR A 68 6.60 -6.21 14.82
C TYR A 68 7.20 -5.01 14.10
N ARG A 69 8.33 -5.19 13.42
CA ARG A 69 8.98 -4.09 12.66
C ARG A 69 8.10 -3.55 11.56
N LEU A 70 7.37 -4.43 10.86
CA LEU A 70 6.41 -4.04 9.82
C LEU A 70 5.27 -3.19 10.40
N LEU A 71 4.62 -3.67 11.46
CA LEU A 71 3.50 -2.98 12.09
C LEU A 71 3.93 -1.65 12.72
N ARG A 72 5.10 -1.61 13.35
CA ARG A 72 5.67 -0.37 13.89
C ARG A 72 5.97 0.66 12.78
N ALA A 73 6.52 0.23 11.65
CA ALA A 73 6.74 1.12 10.51
C ALA A 73 5.42 1.71 9.98
N LEU A 74 4.36 0.90 9.94
CA LEU A 74 3.02 1.35 9.56
C LEU A 74 2.35 2.22 10.64
N ALA A 75 2.66 2.02 11.90
CA ALA A 75 2.19 2.89 12.99
C ALA A 75 2.82 4.29 12.90
N ILE A 76 4.11 4.40 12.53
CA ILE A 76 4.79 5.69 12.32
C ILE A 76 4.09 6.54 11.25
N VAL A 77 3.51 5.90 10.24
CA VAL A 77 2.75 6.59 9.18
C VAL A 77 1.24 6.63 9.44
N GLY A 78 0.79 6.25 10.66
CA GLY A 78 -0.58 6.39 11.13
C GLY A 78 -1.54 5.29 10.68
N VAL A 79 -1.07 4.21 10.06
CA VAL A 79 -1.94 3.10 9.61
C VAL A 79 -2.45 2.27 10.78
N PHE A 80 -1.58 1.96 11.74
CA PHE A 80 -1.98 1.30 12.99
C PHE A 80 -1.64 2.19 14.18
N ASN A 81 -2.24 1.90 15.33
CA ASN A 81 -1.84 2.48 16.60
C ASN A 81 -1.04 1.43 17.38
N GLU A 82 0.15 1.80 17.86
CA GLU A 82 0.98 0.98 18.74
C GLU A 82 0.83 1.49 20.19
N SER A 83 0.52 0.60 21.11
CA SER A 83 0.52 0.85 22.55
C SER A 83 1.65 0.09 23.24
N GLU A 84 1.76 0.20 24.57
CA GLU A 84 2.76 -0.51 25.35
C GLU A 84 2.75 -2.03 25.08
N ALA A 85 3.89 -2.68 25.33
CA ALA A 85 4.08 -4.12 25.18
C ALA A 85 3.81 -4.66 23.76
N GLN A 86 4.13 -3.87 22.71
CA GLN A 86 4.00 -4.29 21.31
C GLN A 86 2.57 -4.71 20.93
N ARG A 87 1.59 -4.01 21.45
CA ARG A 87 0.18 -4.24 21.13
C ARG A 87 -0.29 -3.24 20.11
N PHE A 88 -1.11 -3.71 19.18
CA PHE A 88 -1.60 -2.91 18.06
C PHE A 88 -3.13 -2.83 18.06
N SER A 89 -3.65 -1.73 17.52
CA SER A 89 -5.08 -1.53 17.28
C SER A 89 -5.30 -0.79 15.98
N LEU A 90 -6.55 -0.81 15.50
CA LEU A 90 -6.96 -0.12 14.28
C LEU A 90 -6.94 1.40 14.47
N THR A 91 -6.64 2.09 13.37
CA THR A 91 -6.94 3.51 13.15
C THR A 91 -8.01 3.63 12.06
N PRO A 92 -8.58 4.82 11.78
CA PRO A 92 -9.47 5.01 10.64
C PRO A 92 -8.86 4.58 9.30
N LEU A 93 -7.51 4.66 9.14
CA LEU A 93 -6.84 4.19 7.92
C LEU A 93 -6.85 2.67 7.82
N SER A 94 -6.50 1.95 8.89
CA SER A 94 -6.47 0.49 8.85
C SER A 94 -7.85 -0.14 8.89
N GLN A 95 -8.89 0.55 9.36
CA GLN A 95 -10.28 0.10 9.20
C GLN A 95 -10.65 -0.10 7.72
N LEU A 96 -10.09 0.73 6.83
CA LEU A 96 -10.28 0.56 5.37
C LEU A 96 -9.54 -0.66 4.80
N LEU A 97 -8.66 -1.32 5.57
CA LEU A 97 -7.99 -2.56 5.18
C LEU A 97 -8.72 -3.82 5.68
N GLN A 98 -9.86 -3.68 6.37
CA GLN A 98 -10.70 -4.81 6.75
C GLN A 98 -11.43 -5.34 5.51
N SER A 99 -11.38 -6.65 5.26
CA SER A 99 -11.91 -7.28 4.05
C SER A 99 -13.44 -7.12 3.89
N GLY A 100 -14.18 -7.04 5.01
CA GLY A 100 -15.64 -6.87 5.03
C GLY A 100 -16.12 -5.43 5.19
N ALA A 101 -15.23 -4.43 5.24
CA ALA A 101 -15.63 -3.04 5.45
C ALA A 101 -16.29 -2.45 4.19
N PRO A 102 -17.33 -1.62 4.34
CA PRO A 102 -17.79 -0.78 3.25
C PRO A 102 -16.63 0.09 2.75
N ASN A 103 -16.41 0.17 1.46
CA ASN A 103 -15.28 0.88 0.84
C ASN A 103 -13.91 0.31 1.25
N SER A 104 -13.79 -1.00 1.42
CA SER A 104 -12.52 -1.67 1.73
C SER A 104 -11.47 -1.44 0.65
N PHE A 105 -10.26 -1.10 1.07
CA PHE A 105 -9.08 -1.01 0.23
C PHE A 105 -8.17 -2.26 0.34
N ALA A 106 -8.61 -3.31 1.05
CA ALA A 106 -7.82 -4.52 1.24
C ALA A 106 -7.42 -5.17 -0.10
N ASP A 107 -8.39 -5.42 -0.98
CA ASP A 107 -8.12 -6.02 -2.30
C ASP A 107 -7.25 -5.10 -3.18
N LEU A 108 -7.43 -3.78 -3.10
CA LEU A 108 -6.57 -2.84 -3.80
C LEU A 108 -5.12 -2.89 -3.27
N ALA A 109 -4.92 -2.97 -1.95
CA ALA A 109 -3.59 -3.11 -1.35
C ALA A 109 -2.94 -4.44 -1.75
N ILE A 110 -3.71 -5.54 -1.75
CA ILE A 110 -3.25 -6.84 -2.23
C ILE A 110 -2.84 -6.75 -3.71
N TYR A 111 -3.68 -6.17 -4.55
CA TYR A 111 -3.40 -6.03 -5.99
C TYR A 111 -2.22 -5.11 -6.27
N ALA A 112 -2.11 -3.96 -5.59
CA ALA A 112 -1.07 -2.97 -5.81
C ALA A 112 0.34 -3.53 -5.58
N GLY A 113 0.51 -4.41 -4.56
CA GLY A 113 1.80 -4.99 -4.19
C GLY A 113 2.16 -6.28 -4.93
N ARG A 114 1.34 -6.76 -5.88
CA ARG A 114 1.65 -8.00 -6.62
C ARG A 114 2.99 -7.91 -7.35
N PRO A 115 3.84 -8.96 -7.27
CA PRO A 115 5.19 -8.92 -7.83
C PRO A 115 5.26 -8.51 -9.29
N TYR A 116 4.40 -9.07 -10.14
CA TYR A 116 4.39 -8.75 -11.58
C TYR A 116 4.08 -7.29 -11.86
N ARG A 117 3.26 -6.63 -11.02
CA ARG A 117 2.98 -5.20 -11.14
C ARG A 117 4.17 -4.35 -10.73
N MET A 118 4.80 -4.69 -9.62
CA MET A 118 5.97 -3.96 -9.12
C MET A 118 7.15 -4.09 -10.10
N GLN A 119 7.34 -5.26 -10.68
CA GLN A 119 8.35 -5.48 -11.71
C GLN A 119 8.10 -4.64 -12.96
N ALA A 120 6.85 -4.47 -13.39
CA ALA A 120 6.52 -3.62 -14.55
C ALA A 120 6.91 -2.15 -14.30
N TRP A 121 6.76 -1.65 -13.07
CA TRP A 121 7.19 -0.29 -12.72
C TRP A 121 8.72 -0.09 -12.84
N SER A 122 9.53 -1.14 -12.64
CA SER A 122 10.97 -1.05 -12.86
C SER A 122 11.35 -0.82 -14.34
N GLY A 123 10.46 -1.13 -15.26
CA GLY A 123 10.60 -0.87 -16.69
C GLY A 123 10.15 0.53 -17.14
N LEU A 124 9.76 1.43 -16.23
CA LEU A 124 9.23 2.75 -16.60
C LEU A 124 10.19 3.58 -17.46
N LEU A 125 11.49 3.53 -17.14
CA LEU A 125 12.51 4.26 -17.92
C LEU A 125 12.55 3.79 -19.37
N HIS A 126 12.40 2.48 -19.62
CA HIS A 126 12.29 1.93 -20.98
C HIS A 126 11.08 2.54 -21.72
N SER A 127 9.90 2.57 -21.09
CA SER A 127 8.71 3.17 -21.69
C SER A 127 8.90 4.66 -22.03
N VAL A 128 9.52 5.41 -21.12
CA VAL A 128 9.79 6.85 -21.34
C VAL A 128 10.77 7.06 -22.50
N ALA A 129 11.76 6.18 -22.63
CA ALA A 129 12.79 6.30 -23.68
C ALA A 129 12.31 5.85 -25.07
N THR A 130 11.43 4.85 -25.14
CA THR A 130 11.09 4.17 -26.39
C THR A 130 9.62 4.33 -26.83
N GLY A 131 8.72 4.70 -25.90
CA GLY A 131 7.28 4.66 -26.10
C GLY A 131 6.65 3.25 -25.98
N GLU A 132 7.46 2.21 -25.77
CA GLU A 132 6.98 0.84 -25.61
C GLU A 132 6.38 0.59 -24.22
N ASN A 133 5.48 -0.37 -24.13
CA ASN A 133 4.83 -0.71 -22.85
C ASN A 133 5.80 -1.44 -21.91
N ALA A 134 6.07 -0.86 -20.72
CA ALA A 134 6.97 -1.42 -19.72
C ALA A 134 6.58 -2.83 -19.28
N PHE A 135 5.30 -3.10 -19.11
CA PHE A 135 4.82 -4.40 -18.67
C PHE A 135 5.18 -5.48 -19.69
N ARG A 136 4.92 -5.21 -20.97
CA ARG A 136 5.25 -6.12 -22.07
C ARG A 136 6.77 -6.30 -22.22
N HIS A 137 7.54 -5.23 -22.05
CA HIS A 137 8.99 -5.29 -22.06
C HIS A 137 9.55 -6.21 -20.96
N VAL A 138 9.03 -6.09 -19.74
CA VAL A 138 9.54 -6.85 -18.57
C VAL A 138 9.04 -8.31 -18.59
N HIS A 139 7.80 -8.56 -19.01
CA HIS A 139 7.16 -9.87 -18.89
C HIS A 139 7.02 -10.62 -20.21
N GLY A 140 7.34 -10.02 -21.35
CA GLY A 140 7.16 -10.62 -22.68
C GLY A 140 5.70 -10.79 -23.11
N THR A 141 4.74 -10.38 -22.27
CA THR A 141 3.29 -10.52 -22.48
C THR A 141 2.55 -9.33 -21.86
N ASP A 142 1.26 -9.25 -22.10
CA ASP A 142 0.44 -8.20 -21.48
C ASP A 142 -0.22 -8.66 -20.16
N ALA A 143 -0.70 -7.69 -19.37
CA ALA A 143 -1.30 -7.95 -18.07
C ALA A 143 -2.62 -8.74 -18.15
N TRP A 144 -3.33 -8.68 -19.28
CA TRP A 144 -4.56 -9.44 -19.49
C TRP A 144 -4.25 -10.92 -19.65
N SER A 145 -3.23 -11.24 -20.46
CA SER A 145 -2.77 -12.60 -20.67
C SER A 145 -2.30 -13.25 -19.36
N ILE A 146 -1.55 -12.52 -18.51
CA ILE A 146 -1.18 -13.06 -17.19
C ILE A 146 -2.41 -13.40 -16.37
N ARG A 147 -3.37 -12.48 -16.26
CA ARG A 147 -4.59 -12.73 -15.47
C ARG A 147 -5.49 -13.82 -16.06
N ALA A 148 -5.55 -13.93 -17.39
CA ALA A 148 -6.34 -14.98 -18.04
C ALA A 148 -5.84 -16.39 -17.71
N HIS A 149 -4.53 -16.56 -17.44
CA HIS A 149 -3.93 -17.83 -17.07
C HIS A 149 -3.90 -18.08 -15.53
N HIS A 150 -4.28 -17.07 -14.73
CA HIS A 150 -4.28 -17.13 -13.27
C HIS A 150 -5.61 -16.60 -12.73
N SER A 151 -6.55 -17.50 -12.48
CA SER A 151 -7.93 -17.14 -12.06
C SER A 151 -7.98 -16.39 -10.74
N ASP A 152 -7.06 -16.67 -9.83
CA ASP A 152 -6.87 -15.96 -8.57
C ASP A 152 -6.46 -14.48 -8.78
N GLU A 153 -5.55 -14.21 -9.71
CA GLU A 153 -5.13 -12.85 -10.07
C GLU A 153 -6.27 -12.06 -10.73
N GLN A 154 -7.07 -12.72 -11.57
CA GLN A 154 -8.24 -12.08 -12.17
C GLN A 154 -9.29 -11.73 -11.10
N ALA A 155 -9.51 -12.61 -10.13
CA ALA A 155 -10.44 -12.37 -9.02
C ALA A 155 -9.99 -11.20 -8.14
N ILE A 156 -8.70 -11.14 -7.78
CA ILE A 156 -8.11 -10.03 -7.02
C ILE A 156 -8.25 -8.71 -7.80
N PHE A 157 -7.94 -8.72 -9.10
CA PHE A 157 -8.10 -7.53 -9.95
C PHE A 157 -9.54 -7.02 -9.95
N ASN A 158 -10.52 -7.91 -10.16
CA ASN A 158 -11.92 -7.52 -10.19
C ASN A 158 -12.37 -6.90 -8.87
N ARG A 159 -12.04 -7.50 -7.72
CA ARG A 159 -12.37 -6.94 -6.40
C ARG A 159 -11.67 -5.60 -6.16
N ALA A 160 -10.39 -5.48 -6.53
CA ALA A 160 -9.66 -4.22 -6.42
C ALA A 160 -10.28 -3.09 -7.27
N MET A 161 -10.78 -3.40 -8.47
CA MET A 161 -11.46 -2.40 -9.30
C MET A 161 -12.84 -2.03 -8.74
N THR A 162 -13.56 -2.98 -8.16
CA THR A 162 -14.84 -2.70 -7.48
C THR A 162 -14.67 -1.77 -6.29
N SER A 163 -13.56 -1.88 -5.54
CA SER A 163 -13.29 -1.00 -4.39
C SER A 163 -12.98 0.47 -4.77
N LEU A 164 -12.77 0.75 -6.06
CA LEU A 164 -12.50 2.10 -6.59
C LEU A 164 -13.74 2.76 -7.17
N SER A 165 -14.87 2.06 -7.24
CA SER A 165 -16.14 2.54 -7.82
C SER A 165 -17.08 3.06 -6.77
#